data_9d059130ef307efb2eb9d0a4d88ea936
#
_entry.id   9d059130ef307efb2eb9d0a4d88ea936
#
_cell.length_a   1.000
_cell.length_b   1.000
_cell.length_c   1.000
_cell.angle_alpha   90.00
_cell.angle_beta   90.00
_cell.angle_gamma   90.00
#
_symmetry.space_group_name_H-M   'P 1'
#
loop_
_entity.id
_entity.type
_entity.pdbx_description
1 polymer ?
#
loop_
_entity_poly.entity_id
_entity_poly.type
_entity_poly.pdbx_seq_one_letter_code
_entity_poly.pdbx_strand_id
1 'polypeptide(L)'
;MNAASRTKLNQTPEWTALAKHREELGAPQLRELFARQSDRGTAYTLRVGDLHLDYSKHLVTDETLRLLRELAAATGVAELRDAMFRGEKINTTEDRAVLHTALRAPRDAVIEVDGENVVPAVHAVLDKMAGFAEKVRSGQWTGHTGKPVKNIVNIGIGGSDLGPAMAYEVLRSFTDRDLTLRFVSNVDGADLHEAVRDLDPAETLFVIASKTFTTIETITNATSARDWLLTELKAGQDAVAKHFVALSTNAGKVEEFGIDTANMFEFWDWVGGRYSYDSAIGLSLMVAIGPDRFREMLDGFHLVDEHFRTAPAEENAPLLLGLLGVWYGNFFDAQAHAVLPYSHYLSKFTAYLQQLDMESNGKSVDRDGNPVDWQTGPVVWGTPGTNGQHAYYQLIHQGTKLIPADFIGFAAPVHDLLPGLIAQHDLLMANFFAQTQALAFGKTPEEVRAEGVPEELVPHKTFRGNHPTTTILADKLTPSVLGQLIALYEHKVFVQGAIWNIDSFDQWGVELGKVLAKKIEPLLTGDGGADAGELDSSTAALVDAYRTLRGR
;
A
#
# COMPACT_ATOMS: atom_id res chain seq x y z
N MET A 1 -10.20 -36.82 -7.85
CA MET A 1 -9.23 -36.87 -8.96
C MET A 1 -7.88 -36.68 -8.34
N ASN A 2 -6.91 -37.59 -8.59
CA ASN A 2 -5.54 -37.40 -8.07
C ASN A 2 -4.99 -36.11 -8.62
N ALA A 3 -4.69 -35.14 -7.76
CA ALA A 3 -3.90 -33.98 -8.12
C ALA A 3 -2.52 -34.52 -8.58
N ALA A 4 -2.28 -34.49 -9.87
CA ALA A 4 -0.91 -34.68 -10.36
C ALA A 4 -0.09 -33.58 -9.66
N SER A 5 0.92 -33.99 -8.90
CA SER A 5 1.80 -33.06 -8.20
C SER A 5 2.33 -32.04 -9.20
N ARG A 6 1.91 -30.77 -9.07
CA ARG A 6 2.40 -29.68 -9.91
C ARG A 6 3.93 -29.60 -9.71
N THR A 7 4.69 -29.47 -10.78
CA THR A 7 6.15 -29.28 -10.68
C THR A 7 6.41 -28.03 -9.84
N LYS A 8 7.28 -28.15 -8.82
CA LYS A 8 7.66 -26.98 -8.00
C LYS A 8 8.23 -25.87 -8.89
N LEU A 9 7.95 -24.63 -8.55
CA LEU A 9 8.36 -23.45 -9.32
C LEU A 9 9.88 -23.47 -9.62
N ASN A 10 10.69 -23.71 -8.61
CA ASN A 10 12.16 -23.74 -8.74
C ASN A 10 12.73 -24.98 -9.48
N GLN A 11 11.87 -25.89 -9.91
CA GLN A 11 12.21 -27.06 -10.74
C GLN A 11 11.66 -26.95 -12.17
N THR A 12 11.01 -25.85 -12.51
CA THR A 12 10.55 -25.61 -13.88
C THR A 12 11.70 -25.32 -14.82
N PRO A 13 11.57 -25.65 -16.13
CA PRO A 13 12.59 -25.34 -17.12
C PRO A 13 12.92 -23.84 -17.19
N GLU A 14 11.90 -22.97 -17.07
CA GLU A 14 12.02 -21.52 -17.16
C GLU A 14 12.79 -20.94 -15.95
N TRP A 15 12.52 -21.44 -14.74
CA TRP A 15 13.30 -21.08 -13.55
C TRP A 15 14.76 -21.53 -13.67
N THR A 16 14.97 -22.77 -14.13
CA THR A 16 16.31 -23.33 -14.34
C THR A 16 17.09 -22.53 -15.40
N ALA A 17 16.42 -22.09 -16.47
CA ALA A 17 17.02 -21.24 -17.48
C ALA A 17 17.43 -19.87 -16.91
N LEU A 18 16.59 -19.25 -16.07
CA LEU A 18 16.93 -18.01 -15.37
C LEU A 18 18.09 -18.17 -14.39
N ALA A 19 18.12 -19.26 -13.61
CA ALA A 19 19.22 -19.55 -12.70
C ALA A 19 20.55 -19.70 -13.47
N LYS A 20 20.54 -20.45 -14.57
CA LYS A 20 21.70 -20.59 -15.45
C LYS A 20 22.12 -19.25 -16.05
N HIS A 21 21.17 -18.48 -16.57
CA HIS A 21 21.45 -17.14 -17.11
C HIS A 21 22.04 -16.22 -16.03
N ARG A 22 21.57 -16.29 -14.78
CA ARG A 22 22.14 -15.55 -13.66
C ARG A 22 23.60 -15.92 -13.39
N GLU A 23 23.94 -17.21 -13.47
CA GLU A 23 25.34 -17.68 -13.34
C GLU A 23 26.20 -17.18 -14.50
N GLU A 24 25.72 -17.29 -15.74
CA GLU A 24 26.42 -16.81 -16.94
C GLU A 24 26.62 -15.29 -16.96
N LEU A 25 25.65 -14.53 -16.43
CA LEU A 25 25.73 -13.08 -16.29
C LEU A 25 26.84 -12.66 -15.29
N GLY A 26 27.19 -13.52 -14.33
CA GLY A 26 28.25 -13.30 -13.36
C GLY A 26 27.99 -12.08 -12.48
N ALA A 27 28.95 -11.12 -12.45
CA ALA A 27 28.84 -9.86 -11.73
C ALA A 27 28.69 -8.69 -12.74
N PRO A 28 27.50 -8.48 -13.31
CA PRO A 28 27.31 -7.46 -14.34
C PRO A 28 27.55 -6.07 -13.76
N GLN A 29 28.20 -5.22 -14.55
CA GLN A 29 28.49 -3.85 -14.18
C GLN A 29 27.61 -2.91 -14.98
N LEU A 30 26.83 -2.06 -14.33
CA LEU A 30 25.98 -1.07 -15.02
C LEU A 30 26.80 -0.16 -15.93
N ARG A 31 27.99 0.24 -15.51
CA ARG A 31 28.93 1.02 -16.36
C ARG A 31 29.21 0.30 -17.69
N GLU A 32 29.41 -1.02 -17.67
CA GLU A 32 29.66 -1.82 -18.89
C GLU A 32 28.38 -2.00 -19.73
N LEU A 33 27.23 -2.23 -19.07
CA LEU A 33 25.96 -2.35 -19.79
C LEU A 33 25.64 -1.06 -20.58
N PHE A 34 25.83 0.10 -19.96
CA PHE A 34 25.65 1.39 -20.63
C PHE A 34 26.74 1.66 -21.72
N ALA A 35 27.98 1.20 -21.50
CA ALA A 35 29.04 1.34 -22.51
C ALA A 35 28.79 0.47 -23.74
N ARG A 36 28.20 -0.73 -23.58
CA ARG A 36 27.85 -1.65 -24.67
C ARG A 36 26.61 -1.21 -25.44
N GLN A 37 25.68 -0.51 -24.79
CA GLN A 37 24.40 -0.07 -25.37
C GLN A 37 24.20 1.43 -25.06
N SER A 38 24.60 2.28 -26.00
CA SER A 38 24.58 3.74 -25.81
C SER A 38 23.18 4.35 -25.72
N ASP A 39 22.17 3.69 -26.26
CA ASP A 39 20.75 4.07 -26.21
C ASP A 39 20.00 3.42 -25.03
N ARG A 40 20.70 2.72 -24.12
CA ARG A 40 20.09 1.98 -23.02
C ARG A 40 19.13 2.84 -22.18
N GLY A 41 19.48 4.10 -21.91
CA GLY A 41 18.65 5.03 -21.15
C GLY A 41 17.32 5.41 -21.82
N THR A 42 17.16 5.14 -23.11
CA THR A 42 15.90 5.35 -23.84
C THR A 42 15.23 4.04 -24.26
N ALA A 43 16.02 2.99 -24.48
CA ALA A 43 15.51 1.66 -24.85
C ALA A 43 14.83 0.93 -23.68
N TYR A 44 15.33 1.16 -22.45
CA TYR A 44 14.79 0.52 -21.23
C TYR A 44 13.85 1.48 -20.48
N THR A 45 12.82 1.95 -21.19
CA THR A 45 11.76 2.80 -20.64
C THR A 45 10.38 2.29 -21.04
N LEU A 46 9.39 2.49 -20.18
CA LEU A 46 7.98 2.23 -20.48
C LEU A 46 7.11 3.42 -20.07
N ARG A 47 5.92 3.50 -20.65
CA ARG A 47 4.89 4.44 -20.23
C ARG A 47 3.59 3.73 -19.91
N VAL A 48 2.94 4.16 -18.84
CA VAL A 48 1.56 3.81 -18.53
C VAL A 48 0.86 5.08 -18.04
N GLY A 49 -0.13 5.53 -18.80
CA GLY A 49 -0.77 6.82 -18.55
C GLY A 49 0.24 7.96 -18.46
N ASP A 50 0.22 8.67 -17.33
CA ASP A 50 1.11 9.79 -17.04
C ASP A 50 2.48 9.36 -16.47
N LEU A 51 2.64 8.07 -16.15
CA LEU A 51 3.86 7.55 -15.54
C LEU A 51 4.88 7.16 -16.62
N HIS A 52 6.08 7.74 -16.51
CA HIS A 52 7.26 7.37 -17.26
C HIS A 52 8.18 6.54 -16.35
N LEU A 53 8.44 5.29 -16.73
CA LEU A 53 9.28 4.35 -16.02
C LEU A 53 10.61 4.19 -16.75
N ASP A 54 11.72 4.51 -16.10
CA ASP A 54 13.08 4.19 -16.54
C ASP A 54 13.60 3.01 -15.70
N TYR A 55 13.82 1.87 -16.33
CA TYR A 55 14.42 0.68 -15.74
C TYR A 55 15.80 0.36 -16.33
N SER A 56 16.43 1.33 -16.99
CA SER A 56 17.74 1.16 -17.61
C SER A 56 18.86 0.86 -16.61
N LYS A 57 18.69 1.28 -15.37
CA LYS A 57 19.64 1.07 -14.27
C LYS A 57 19.42 -0.24 -13.50
N HIS A 58 18.82 -1.24 -14.16
CA HIS A 58 18.73 -2.60 -13.64
C HIS A 58 19.82 -3.50 -14.22
N LEU A 59 20.21 -4.52 -13.44
CA LEU A 59 21.18 -5.56 -13.85
C LEU A 59 20.47 -6.61 -14.72
N VAL A 60 19.96 -6.19 -15.86
CA VAL A 60 19.22 -6.99 -16.83
C VAL A 60 19.72 -6.76 -18.24
N THR A 61 19.51 -7.74 -19.10
CA THR A 61 19.71 -7.69 -20.56
C THR A 61 18.40 -8.05 -21.24
N ASP A 62 18.34 -7.93 -22.57
CA ASP A 62 17.17 -8.36 -23.37
C ASP A 62 16.88 -9.85 -23.13
N GLU A 63 17.93 -10.66 -23.00
CA GLU A 63 17.80 -12.09 -22.68
C GLU A 63 17.21 -12.31 -21.27
N THR A 64 17.62 -11.53 -20.28
CA THR A 64 17.02 -11.57 -18.93
C THR A 64 15.52 -11.30 -18.99
N LEU A 65 15.12 -10.25 -19.71
CA LEU A 65 13.72 -9.86 -19.83
C LEU A 65 12.90 -10.91 -20.62
N ARG A 66 13.50 -11.51 -21.64
CA ARG A 66 12.86 -12.60 -22.39
C ARG A 66 12.57 -13.80 -21.50
N LEU A 67 13.57 -14.27 -20.75
CA LEU A 67 13.44 -15.40 -19.84
C LEU A 67 12.44 -15.13 -18.70
N LEU A 68 12.41 -13.92 -18.16
CA LEU A 68 11.44 -13.52 -17.13
C LEU A 68 10.00 -13.55 -17.68
N ARG A 69 9.78 -13.10 -18.91
CA ARG A 69 8.46 -13.18 -19.54
C ARG A 69 8.05 -14.63 -19.81
N GLU A 70 8.99 -15.48 -20.20
CA GLU A 70 8.73 -16.92 -20.35
C GLU A 70 8.32 -17.57 -19.04
N LEU A 71 8.97 -17.20 -17.91
CA LEU A 71 8.57 -17.66 -16.57
C LEU A 71 7.14 -17.20 -16.25
N ALA A 72 6.79 -15.93 -16.50
CA ALA A 72 5.43 -15.43 -16.26
C ALA A 72 4.38 -16.16 -17.09
N ALA A 73 4.69 -16.46 -18.36
CA ALA A 73 3.81 -17.24 -19.23
C ALA A 73 3.65 -18.69 -18.72
N ALA A 74 4.74 -19.34 -18.35
CA ALA A 74 4.71 -20.73 -17.85
C ALA A 74 3.99 -20.87 -16.50
N THR A 75 3.99 -19.81 -15.67
CA THR A 75 3.30 -19.80 -14.38
C THR A 75 1.84 -19.37 -14.46
N GLY A 76 1.34 -18.97 -15.64
CA GLY A 76 -0.06 -18.64 -15.88
C GLY A 76 -0.47 -17.25 -15.34
N VAL A 77 0.44 -16.27 -15.35
CA VAL A 77 0.14 -14.89 -14.88
C VAL A 77 -1.01 -14.28 -15.68
N ALA A 78 -1.03 -14.46 -16.99
CA ALA A 78 -2.07 -13.89 -17.85
C ALA A 78 -3.44 -14.54 -17.59
N GLU A 79 -3.47 -15.86 -17.45
CA GLU A 79 -4.69 -16.63 -17.15
C GLU A 79 -5.28 -16.23 -15.81
N LEU A 80 -4.44 -16.10 -14.78
CA LEU A 80 -4.89 -15.68 -13.44
C LEU A 80 -5.35 -14.23 -13.43
N ARG A 81 -4.67 -13.32 -14.16
CA ARG A 81 -5.10 -11.94 -14.37
C ARG A 81 -6.48 -11.91 -14.99
N ASP A 82 -6.67 -12.63 -16.09
CA ASP A 82 -7.94 -12.64 -16.81
C ASP A 82 -9.06 -13.25 -15.96
N ALA A 83 -8.75 -14.26 -15.14
CA ALA A 83 -9.68 -14.82 -14.14
C ALA A 83 -10.09 -13.77 -13.08
N MET A 84 -9.13 -12.97 -12.58
CA MET A 84 -9.42 -11.87 -11.66
C MET A 84 -10.40 -10.85 -12.28
N PHE A 85 -10.11 -10.39 -13.49
CA PHE A 85 -10.95 -9.40 -14.17
C PHE A 85 -12.34 -9.93 -14.55
N ARG A 86 -12.52 -11.27 -14.68
CA ARG A 86 -13.81 -11.89 -14.91
C ARG A 86 -14.61 -12.16 -13.63
N GLY A 87 -14.07 -11.87 -12.45
CA GLY A 87 -14.74 -12.14 -11.18
C GLY A 87 -14.65 -13.59 -10.69
N GLU A 88 -13.71 -14.39 -11.21
CA GLU A 88 -13.48 -15.74 -10.71
C GLU A 88 -12.88 -15.72 -9.30
N LYS A 89 -13.18 -16.74 -8.50
CA LYS A 89 -12.74 -16.86 -7.11
C LYS A 89 -11.27 -17.27 -7.01
N ILE A 90 -10.37 -16.31 -7.26
CA ILE A 90 -8.92 -16.53 -7.23
C ILE A 90 -8.30 -16.46 -5.83
N ASN A 91 -9.01 -15.95 -4.82
CA ASN A 91 -8.66 -16.12 -3.42
C ASN A 91 -9.20 -17.48 -2.96
N THR A 92 -8.36 -18.50 -3.08
CA THR A 92 -8.79 -19.90 -2.97
C THR A 92 -8.98 -20.33 -1.52
N THR A 93 -8.29 -19.73 -0.57
CA THR A 93 -8.38 -20.09 0.85
C THR A 93 -9.64 -19.55 1.54
N GLU A 94 -10.25 -18.49 0.98
CA GLU A 94 -11.49 -17.90 1.48
C GLU A 94 -12.68 -18.09 0.51
N ASP A 95 -12.50 -18.76 -0.63
CA ASP A 95 -13.49 -18.95 -1.71
C ASP A 95 -14.13 -17.63 -2.17
N ARG A 96 -13.30 -16.62 -2.44
CA ARG A 96 -13.74 -15.26 -2.82
C ARG A 96 -13.17 -14.82 -4.16
N ALA A 97 -13.96 -14.05 -4.88
CA ALA A 97 -13.44 -13.24 -5.98
C ALA A 97 -12.47 -12.15 -5.45
N VAL A 98 -11.65 -11.61 -6.32
CA VAL A 98 -10.74 -10.49 -6.04
C VAL A 98 -11.02 -9.40 -7.05
N LEU A 99 -11.83 -8.41 -6.66
CA LEU A 99 -12.41 -7.45 -7.60
C LEU A 99 -12.27 -5.99 -7.16
N HIS A 100 -11.14 -5.63 -6.53
CA HIS A 100 -10.83 -4.21 -6.33
C HIS A 100 -10.85 -3.43 -7.66
N THR A 101 -10.57 -4.08 -8.79
CA THR A 101 -10.69 -3.48 -10.14
C THR A 101 -12.14 -3.11 -10.52
N ALA A 102 -13.16 -3.77 -9.98
CA ALA A 102 -14.55 -3.43 -10.24
C ALA A 102 -14.99 -2.12 -9.55
N LEU A 103 -14.28 -1.69 -8.47
CA LEU A 103 -14.58 -0.44 -7.76
C LEU A 103 -14.37 0.80 -8.64
N ARG A 104 -13.56 0.69 -9.68
CA ARG A 104 -13.16 1.76 -10.61
C ARG A 104 -13.52 1.48 -12.07
N ALA A 105 -14.30 0.41 -12.30
CA ALA A 105 -14.78 0.07 -13.64
C ALA A 105 -15.80 1.09 -14.15
N PRO A 106 -15.87 1.35 -15.49
CA PRO A 106 -16.91 2.20 -16.08
C PRO A 106 -18.33 1.71 -15.76
N ARG A 107 -19.29 2.65 -15.75
CA ARG A 107 -20.69 2.34 -15.38
C ARG A 107 -21.38 1.31 -16.29
N ASP A 108 -20.94 1.20 -17.52
CA ASP A 108 -21.46 0.25 -18.53
C ASP A 108 -20.70 -1.09 -18.58
N ALA A 109 -19.67 -1.23 -17.74
CA ALA A 109 -18.96 -2.51 -17.63
C ALA A 109 -19.85 -3.59 -17.02
N VAL A 110 -19.62 -4.84 -17.44
CA VAL A 110 -20.29 -6.02 -16.90
C VAL A 110 -19.23 -6.93 -16.29
N ILE A 111 -19.25 -7.06 -14.97
CA ILE A 111 -18.38 -7.94 -14.20
C ILE A 111 -19.27 -8.77 -13.28
N GLU A 112 -19.25 -10.08 -13.44
CA GLU A 112 -20.16 -10.97 -12.72
C GLU A 112 -19.45 -11.71 -11.57
N VAL A 113 -20.11 -11.73 -10.41
CA VAL A 113 -19.76 -12.59 -9.29
C VAL A 113 -20.99 -13.41 -8.94
N ASP A 114 -20.86 -14.73 -8.94
CA ASP A 114 -21.96 -15.68 -8.66
C ASP A 114 -23.22 -15.40 -9.51
N GLY A 115 -23.03 -14.90 -10.75
CA GLY A 115 -24.10 -14.62 -11.72
C GLY A 115 -24.75 -13.23 -11.59
N GLU A 116 -24.26 -12.37 -10.71
CA GLU A 116 -24.74 -10.99 -10.56
C GLU A 116 -23.69 -9.98 -11.05
N ASN A 117 -24.10 -9.02 -11.87
CA ASN A 117 -23.24 -7.91 -12.26
C ASN A 117 -23.05 -6.96 -11.07
N VAL A 118 -21.83 -6.86 -10.55
CA VAL A 118 -21.50 -6.06 -9.36
C VAL A 118 -21.34 -4.55 -9.65
N VAL A 119 -21.12 -4.15 -10.89
CA VAL A 119 -20.82 -2.76 -11.26
C VAL A 119 -21.95 -1.78 -10.92
N PRO A 120 -23.23 -2.07 -11.16
CA PRO A 120 -24.31 -1.18 -10.76
C PRO A 120 -24.36 -0.89 -9.26
N ALA A 121 -24.11 -1.92 -8.42
CA ALA A 121 -24.07 -1.74 -6.97
C ALA A 121 -22.91 -0.86 -6.53
N VAL A 122 -21.72 -1.03 -7.12
CA VAL A 122 -20.55 -0.16 -6.89
C VAL A 122 -20.89 1.29 -7.15
N HIS A 123 -21.46 1.59 -8.31
CA HIS A 123 -21.81 2.97 -8.66
C HIS A 123 -22.93 3.54 -7.79
N ALA A 124 -23.88 2.73 -7.34
CA ALA A 124 -24.90 3.18 -6.40
C ALA A 124 -24.30 3.62 -5.06
N VAL A 125 -23.28 2.88 -4.55
CA VAL A 125 -22.55 3.27 -3.34
C VAL A 125 -21.71 4.53 -3.58
N LEU A 126 -21.01 4.65 -4.70
CA LEU A 126 -20.25 5.85 -5.06
C LEU A 126 -21.14 7.09 -5.16
N ASP A 127 -22.34 6.97 -5.75
CA ASP A 127 -23.31 8.07 -5.84
C ASP A 127 -23.86 8.45 -4.46
N LYS A 128 -24.11 7.46 -3.57
CA LYS A 128 -24.50 7.71 -2.18
C LYS A 128 -23.39 8.44 -1.42
N MET A 129 -22.14 8.02 -1.58
CA MET A 129 -20.98 8.68 -1.00
C MET A 129 -20.84 10.13 -1.49
N ALA A 130 -20.99 10.36 -2.79
CA ALA A 130 -20.92 11.69 -3.38
C ALA A 130 -22.00 12.62 -2.81
N GLY A 131 -23.25 12.17 -2.75
CA GLY A 131 -24.34 12.96 -2.16
C GLY A 131 -24.14 13.26 -0.66
N PHE A 132 -23.52 12.33 0.08
CA PHE A 132 -23.16 12.56 1.48
C PHE A 132 -22.01 13.57 1.59
N ALA A 133 -20.94 13.39 0.82
CA ALA A 133 -19.79 14.28 0.81
C ALA A 133 -20.20 15.73 0.48
N GLU A 134 -21.09 15.93 -0.50
CA GLU A 134 -21.61 17.26 -0.84
C GLU A 134 -22.40 17.90 0.31
N LYS A 135 -23.22 17.11 1.04
CA LYS A 135 -23.94 17.62 2.23
C LYS A 135 -23.00 18.08 3.34
N VAL A 136 -21.91 17.33 3.59
CA VAL A 136 -20.91 17.72 4.57
C VAL A 136 -20.18 18.98 4.12
N ARG A 137 -19.65 18.99 2.90
CA ARG A 137 -18.87 20.10 2.32
C ARG A 137 -19.67 21.40 2.21
N SER A 138 -20.96 21.33 1.90
CA SER A 138 -21.85 22.50 1.83
C SER A 138 -22.35 22.98 3.19
N GLY A 139 -22.03 22.28 4.29
CA GLY A 139 -22.56 22.58 5.63
C GLY A 139 -24.04 22.19 5.83
N GLN A 140 -24.65 21.46 4.89
CA GLN A 140 -26.01 20.93 5.03
C GLN A 140 -26.09 19.77 6.04
N TRP A 141 -25.00 19.03 6.22
CA TRP A 141 -24.93 18.03 7.28
C TRP A 141 -24.58 18.71 8.60
N THR A 142 -25.53 18.64 9.54
CA THR A 142 -25.38 19.28 10.85
C THR A 142 -25.34 18.23 11.97
N GLY A 143 -24.56 18.53 13.00
CA GLY A 143 -24.54 17.79 14.25
C GLY A 143 -25.86 17.94 15.05
N HIS A 144 -25.91 17.30 16.20
CA HIS A 144 -27.08 17.30 17.11
C HIS A 144 -27.53 18.72 17.52
N THR A 145 -26.60 19.64 17.68
CA THR A 145 -26.88 21.03 18.06
C THR A 145 -27.35 21.93 16.88
N GLY A 146 -27.34 21.40 15.66
CA GLY A 146 -27.62 22.15 14.44
C GLY A 146 -26.41 22.87 13.84
N LYS A 147 -25.22 22.79 14.42
CA LYS A 147 -23.99 23.32 13.84
C LYS A 147 -23.55 22.47 12.63
N PRO A 148 -23.06 23.08 11.55
CA PRO A 148 -22.44 22.34 10.44
C PRO A 148 -21.21 21.54 10.93
N VAL A 149 -21.03 20.34 10.35
CA VAL A 149 -19.83 19.55 10.58
C VAL A 149 -18.63 20.21 9.91
N LYS A 150 -17.51 20.29 10.63
CA LYS A 150 -16.20 20.76 10.14
C LYS A 150 -15.07 19.80 10.43
N ASN A 151 -15.23 18.90 11.39
CA ASN A 151 -14.23 17.94 11.79
C ASN A 151 -14.70 16.53 11.45
N ILE A 152 -13.89 15.79 10.76
CA ILE A 152 -14.12 14.39 10.42
C ILE A 152 -13.02 13.56 11.10
N VAL A 153 -13.42 12.57 11.87
CA VAL A 153 -12.48 11.62 12.52
C VAL A 153 -12.76 10.23 11.95
N ASN A 154 -11.85 9.72 11.15
CA ASN A 154 -11.92 8.37 10.59
C ASN A 154 -11.35 7.39 11.61
N ILE A 155 -12.15 6.44 12.08
CA ILE A 155 -11.75 5.39 13.01
C ILE A 155 -11.72 4.05 12.28
N GLY A 156 -10.54 3.49 12.10
CA GLY A 156 -10.33 2.24 11.37
C GLY A 156 -8.91 1.74 11.58
N ILE A 157 -8.60 0.50 11.27
CA ILE A 157 -7.27 -0.08 11.39
C ILE A 157 -6.89 -0.86 10.13
N GLY A 158 -5.59 -1.01 9.86
CA GLY A 158 -5.09 -1.71 8.68
C GLY A 158 -5.55 -1.04 7.39
N GLY A 159 -6.21 -1.78 6.50
CA GLY A 159 -6.71 -1.24 5.22
C GLY A 159 -7.77 -0.14 5.37
N SER A 160 -8.48 -0.08 6.51
CA SER A 160 -9.44 0.97 6.81
C SER A 160 -8.81 2.27 7.33
N ASP A 161 -7.50 2.29 7.54
CA ASP A 161 -6.71 3.46 7.96
C ASP A 161 -5.62 3.80 6.94
N LEU A 162 -4.70 2.85 6.66
CA LEU A 162 -3.48 3.12 5.90
C LEU A 162 -3.75 3.71 4.52
N GLY A 163 -4.72 3.17 3.78
CA GLY A 163 -5.10 3.68 2.46
C GLY A 163 -5.68 5.09 2.53
N PRO A 164 -6.77 5.33 3.28
CA PRO A 164 -7.36 6.66 3.44
C PRO A 164 -6.38 7.71 4.00
N ALA A 165 -5.60 7.37 5.02
CA ALA A 165 -4.63 8.29 5.63
C ALA A 165 -3.47 8.62 4.68
N MET A 166 -3.01 7.66 3.89
CA MET A 166 -2.01 7.88 2.85
C MET A 166 -2.57 8.79 1.75
N ALA A 167 -3.75 8.45 1.20
CA ALA A 167 -4.35 9.21 0.12
C ALA A 167 -4.71 10.64 0.54
N TYR A 168 -5.16 10.85 1.77
CA TYR A 168 -5.38 12.19 2.33
C TYR A 168 -4.09 13.01 2.37
N GLU A 169 -2.98 12.45 2.84
CA GLU A 169 -1.69 13.14 2.86
C GLU A 169 -1.19 13.45 1.45
N VAL A 170 -1.29 12.50 0.53
CA VAL A 170 -0.90 12.69 -0.89
C VAL A 170 -1.72 13.79 -1.55
N LEU A 171 -3.03 13.80 -1.34
CA LEU A 171 -3.96 14.75 -1.96
C LEU A 171 -4.27 15.96 -1.09
N ARG A 172 -3.49 16.22 -0.06
CA ARG A 172 -3.71 17.31 0.90
C ARG A 172 -3.80 18.68 0.25
N SER A 173 -3.13 18.89 -0.86
CA SER A 173 -3.23 20.13 -1.65
C SER A 173 -4.59 20.32 -2.33
N PHE A 174 -5.35 19.25 -2.51
CA PHE A 174 -6.66 19.26 -3.15
C PHE A 174 -7.82 19.23 -2.14
N THR A 175 -7.51 19.17 -0.83
CA THR A 175 -8.54 19.12 0.21
C THR A 175 -9.21 20.47 0.42
N ASP A 176 -10.44 20.43 0.87
CA ASP A 176 -11.12 21.58 1.44
C ASP A 176 -10.45 21.97 2.76
N ARG A 177 -9.93 23.19 2.86
CA ARG A 177 -9.17 23.65 4.02
C ARG A 177 -10.05 24.11 5.20
N ASP A 178 -11.35 24.25 4.97
CA ASP A 178 -12.32 24.55 6.02
C ASP A 178 -12.77 23.28 6.76
N LEU A 179 -12.38 22.09 6.24
CA LEU A 179 -12.60 20.79 6.87
C LEU A 179 -11.31 20.24 7.48
N THR A 180 -11.42 19.76 8.70
CA THR A 180 -10.34 19.03 9.39
C THR A 180 -10.58 17.53 9.29
N LEU A 181 -9.67 16.76 8.73
CA LEU A 181 -9.72 15.30 8.73
C LEU A 181 -8.60 14.71 9.59
N ARG A 182 -8.98 13.84 10.51
CA ARG A 182 -8.07 13.09 11.40
C ARG A 182 -8.33 11.60 11.32
N PHE A 183 -7.32 10.82 11.67
CA PHE A 183 -7.36 9.36 11.64
C PHE A 183 -7.02 8.82 13.02
N VAL A 184 -7.76 7.79 13.45
CA VAL A 184 -7.55 7.05 14.70
C VAL A 184 -7.54 5.58 14.35
N SER A 185 -6.42 4.91 14.63
CA SER A 185 -6.23 3.50 14.26
C SER A 185 -5.76 2.64 15.43
N ASN A 186 -4.90 3.17 16.29
CA ASN A 186 -4.32 2.42 17.39
C ASN A 186 -5.31 2.33 18.58
N VAL A 187 -5.32 1.18 19.25
CA VAL A 187 -6.10 0.99 20.49
C VAL A 187 -5.46 1.69 21.70
N ASP A 188 -4.23 2.23 21.56
CA ASP A 188 -3.66 3.14 22.54
C ASP A 188 -4.56 4.37 22.67
N GLY A 189 -5.11 4.59 23.86
CA GLY A 189 -6.01 5.72 24.13
C GLY A 189 -5.42 7.10 23.83
N ALA A 190 -4.09 7.22 23.74
CA ALA A 190 -3.42 8.44 23.32
C ALA A 190 -3.80 8.84 21.88
N ASP A 191 -4.01 7.87 20.97
CA ASP A 191 -4.35 8.14 19.58
C ASP A 191 -5.70 8.87 19.45
N LEU A 192 -6.75 8.36 20.10
CA LEU A 192 -8.04 9.03 20.13
C LEU A 192 -7.98 10.36 20.90
N HIS A 193 -7.30 10.38 22.08
CA HIS A 193 -7.20 11.58 22.90
C HIS A 193 -6.58 12.76 22.11
N GLU A 194 -5.44 12.54 21.47
CA GLU A 194 -4.78 13.57 20.68
C GLU A 194 -5.60 13.96 19.42
N ALA A 195 -6.39 13.02 18.88
CA ALA A 195 -7.23 13.29 17.73
C ALA A 195 -8.44 14.19 18.07
N VAL A 196 -8.99 14.16 19.30
CA VAL A 196 -10.24 14.87 19.62
C VAL A 196 -10.09 16.05 20.59
N ARG A 197 -8.95 16.19 21.30
CA ARG A 197 -8.79 17.10 22.44
C ARG A 197 -9.03 18.59 22.16
N ASP A 198 -8.84 19.01 20.92
CA ASP A 198 -9.00 20.41 20.46
C ASP A 198 -10.18 20.58 19.47
N LEU A 199 -11.01 19.55 19.27
CA LEU A 199 -12.17 19.61 18.41
C LEU A 199 -13.43 20.09 19.16
N ASP A 200 -14.29 20.85 18.47
CA ASP A 200 -15.65 21.11 18.96
C ASP A 200 -16.52 19.87 18.71
N PRO A 201 -17.00 19.17 19.75
CA PRO A 201 -17.84 17.98 19.57
C PRO A 201 -19.10 18.25 18.78
N ALA A 202 -19.65 19.48 18.84
CA ALA A 202 -20.85 19.87 18.10
C ALA A 202 -20.64 19.96 16.58
N GLU A 203 -19.39 20.07 16.13
CA GLU A 203 -18.98 20.17 14.73
C GLU A 203 -18.21 18.91 14.24
N THR A 204 -18.18 17.82 15.04
CA THR A 204 -17.37 16.62 14.78
C THR A 204 -18.23 15.46 14.29
N LEU A 205 -17.80 14.81 13.21
CA LEU A 205 -18.36 13.61 12.62
C LEU A 205 -17.34 12.47 12.71
N PHE A 206 -17.77 11.31 13.19
CA PHE A 206 -16.97 10.09 13.23
C PHE A 206 -17.36 9.15 12.09
N VAL A 207 -16.37 8.67 11.35
CA VAL A 207 -16.52 7.69 10.28
C VAL A 207 -15.94 6.37 10.78
N ILE A 208 -16.80 5.40 11.08
CA ILE A 208 -16.38 4.10 11.63
C ILE A 208 -16.17 3.10 10.51
N ALA A 209 -14.90 2.81 10.21
CA ALA A 209 -14.50 1.95 9.10
C ALA A 209 -14.13 0.54 9.60
N SER A 210 -15.09 -0.40 9.51
CA SER A 210 -14.88 -1.81 9.91
C SER A 210 -15.78 -2.73 9.09
N LYS A 211 -15.19 -3.61 8.26
CA LYS A 211 -15.93 -4.51 7.36
C LYS A 211 -16.99 -5.32 8.09
N THR A 212 -16.64 -5.97 9.19
CA THR A 212 -17.54 -6.81 9.98
C THR A 212 -18.18 -6.07 11.16
N PHE A 213 -17.76 -4.84 11.43
CA PHE A 213 -18.14 -4.06 12.61
C PHE A 213 -17.86 -4.80 13.94
N THR A 214 -16.78 -5.59 13.96
CA THR A 214 -16.37 -6.42 15.13
C THR A 214 -14.87 -6.33 15.43
N THR A 215 -14.11 -5.56 14.66
CA THR A 215 -12.68 -5.35 14.89
C THR A 215 -12.48 -4.65 16.23
N ILE A 216 -11.83 -5.32 17.16
CA ILE A 216 -11.79 -4.90 18.58
C ILE A 216 -11.20 -3.49 18.74
N GLU A 217 -10.12 -3.16 18.06
CA GLU A 217 -9.46 -1.86 18.11
C GLU A 217 -10.41 -0.75 17.63
N THR A 218 -11.06 -0.98 16.48
CA THR A 218 -11.99 -0.01 15.89
C THR A 218 -13.20 0.21 16.77
N ILE A 219 -13.82 -0.87 17.29
CA ILE A 219 -15.03 -0.75 18.11
C ILE A 219 -14.71 -0.15 19.50
N THR A 220 -13.54 -0.46 20.07
CA THR A 220 -13.08 0.17 21.33
C THR A 220 -12.90 1.69 21.14
N ASN A 221 -12.19 2.11 20.10
CA ASN A 221 -12.00 3.52 19.78
C ASN A 221 -13.33 4.22 19.45
N ALA A 222 -14.21 3.57 18.67
CA ALA A 222 -15.53 4.12 18.34
C ALA A 222 -16.41 4.30 19.59
N THR A 223 -16.38 3.34 20.52
CA THR A 223 -17.11 3.42 21.80
C THR A 223 -16.59 4.58 22.65
N SER A 224 -15.27 4.69 22.79
CA SER A 224 -14.63 5.80 23.52
C SER A 224 -14.94 7.16 22.88
N ALA A 225 -14.95 7.24 21.55
CA ALA A 225 -15.31 8.45 20.80
C ALA A 225 -16.79 8.83 21.01
N ARG A 226 -17.69 7.84 21.05
CA ARG A 226 -19.10 8.03 21.38
C ARG A 226 -19.29 8.56 22.80
N ASP A 227 -18.63 7.95 23.77
CA ASP A 227 -18.72 8.35 25.16
C ASP A 227 -18.16 9.78 25.36
N TRP A 228 -17.06 10.12 24.71
CA TRP A 228 -16.53 11.48 24.66
C TRP A 228 -17.56 12.46 24.10
N LEU A 229 -18.12 12.16 22.92
CA LEU A 229 -19.11 13.03 22.25
C LEU A 229 -20.34 13.30 23.13
N LEU A 230 -20.95 12.23 23.66
CA LEU A 230 -22.16 12.33 24.48
C LEU A 230 -21.91 13.09 25.79
N THR A 231 -20.73 12.90 26.39
CA THR A 231 -20.33 13.60 27.63
C THR A 231 -20.15 15.09 27.36
N GLU A 232 -19.40 15.46 26.34
CA GLU A 232 -19.11 16.87 26.02
C GLU A 232 -20.37 17.63 25.55
N LEU A 233 -21.23 16.99 24.75
CA LEU A 233 -22.49 17.58 24.31
C LEU A 233 -23.58 17.56 25.41
N LYS A 234 -23.41 16.76 26.48
CA LYS A 234 -24.44 16.45 27.44
C LYS A 234 -25.75 15.96 26.79
N ALA A 235 -25.59 15.11 25.76
CA ALA A 235 -26.66 14.61 24.90
C ALA A 235 -26.96 13.13 25.17
N GLY A 236 -28.14 12.68 24.73
CA GLY A 236 -28.54 11.28 24.74
C GLY A 236 -28.05 10.52 23.49
N GLN A 237 -28.42 9.22 23.41
CA GLN A 237 -28.04 8.34 22.29
C GLN A 237 -28.53 8.82 20.91
N ASP A 238 -29.57 9.64 20.85
CA ASP A 238 -30.10 10.23 19.64
C ASP A 238 -29.09 11.15 18.92
N ALA A 239 -28.09 11.67 19.63
CA ALA A 239 -26.99 12.41 19.04
C ALA A 239 -26.11 11.55 18.14
N VAL A 240 -26.00 10.23 18.40
CA VAL A 240 -25.15 9.30 17.60
C VAL A 240 -25.53 9.32 16.13
N ALA A 241 -26.84 9.32 15.81
CA ALA A 241 -27.32 9.33 14.43
C ALA A 241 -26.91 10.59 13.61
N LYS A 242 -26.47 11.66 14.28
CA LYS A 242 -26.02 12.91 13.64
C LYS A 242 -24.51 13.04 13.55
N HIS A 243 -23.78 12.29 14.36
CA HIS A 243 -22.35 12.41 14.53
C HIS A 243 -21.54 11.16 14.14
N PHE A 244 -22.24 10.06 13.77
CA PHE A 244 -21.58 8.82 13.36
C PHE A 244 -22.13 8.28 12.05
N VAL A 245 -21.24 7.82 11.21
CA VAL A 245 -21.53 7.06 9.99
C VAL A 245 -20.68 5.80 9.96
N ALA A 246 -21.15 4.75 9.29
CA ALA A 246 -20.48 3.47 9.26
C ALA A 246 -20.10 3.04 7.84
N LEU A 247 -18.90 2.49 7.70
CA LEU A 247 -18.41 1.81 6.49
C LEU A 247 -18.30 0.33 6.83
N SER A 248 -19.31 -0.45 6.43
CA SER A 248 -19.44 -1.83 6.91
C SER A 248 -20.33 -2.68 5.99
N THR A 249 -20.24 -4.00 6.17
CA THR A 249 -21.15 -4.98 5.57
C THR A 249 -22.21 -5.50 6.57
N ASN A 250 -22.16 -5.05 7.85
CA ASN A 250 -22.94 -5.60 8.95
C ASN A 250 -23.93 -4.57 9.53
N ALA A 251 -25.09 -4.44 8.87
CA ALA A 251 -26.13 -3.49 9.27
C ALA A 251 -26.65 -3.70 10.71
N GLY A 252 -26.79 -4.96 11.16
CA GLY A 252 -27.28 -5.26 12.51
C GLY A 252 -26.34 -4.74 13.60
N LYS A 253 -25.03 -4.88 13.44
CA LYS A 253 -24.04 -4.36 14.39
C LYS A 253 -23.94 -2.83 14.35
N VAL A 254 -24.12 -2.24 13.18
CA VAL A 254 -24.18 -0.78 13.00
C VAL A 254 -25.37 -0.17 13.74
N GLU A 255 -26.57 -0.80 13.61
CA GLU A 255 -27.78 -0.39 14.31
C GLU A 255 -27.65 -0.58 15.84
N GLU A 256 -27.08 -1.72 16.29
CA GLU A 256 -26.80 -1.99 17.72
C GLU A 256 -25.90 -0.90 18.34
N PHE A 257 -24.95 -0.35 17.59
CA PHE A 257 -24.09 0.74 18.04
C PHE A 257 -24.85 2.07 18.19
N GLY A 258 -25.98 2.23 17.51
CA GLY A 258 -26.81 3.44 17.51
C GLY A 258 -26.65 4.30 16.24
N ILE A 259 -25.99 3.79 15.21
CA ILE A 259 -25.87 4.49 13.92
C ILE A 259 -27.09 4.15 13.06
N ASP A 260 -27.70 5.18 12.47
CA ASP A 260 -28.77 5.00 11.48
C ASP A 260 -28.20 4.27 10.24
N THR A 261 -28.80 3.16 9.87
CA THR A 261 -28.37 2.37 8.71
C THR A 261 -28.50 3.12 7.38
N ALA A 262 -29.32 4.19 7.31
CA ALA A 262 -29.31 5.12 6.17
C ALA A 262 -27.95 5.80 5.98
N ASN A 263 -27.17 5.95 7.06
CA ASN A 263 -25.84 6.52 7.11
C ASN A 263 -24.73 5.44 7.09
N MET A 264 -25.05 4.22 6.72
CA MET A 264 -24.12 3.14 6.48
C MET A 264 -23.78 3.07 4.99
N PHE A 265 -22.50 2.88 4.67
CA PHE A 265 -21.99 2.72 3.31
C PHE A 265 -21.40 1.34 3.18
N GLU A 266 -21.92 0.58 2.23
CA GLU A 266 -21.57 -0.82 2.04
C GLU A 266 -20.37 -0.97 1.10
N PHE A 267 -19.66 -2.09 1.22
CA PHE A 267 -18.72 -2.63 0.26
C PHE A 267 -18.77 -4.16 0.35
N TRP A 268 -17.96 -4.86 -0.42
CA TRP A 268 -18.19 -6.29 -0.67
C TRP A 268 -17.07 -7.15 -0.09
N ASP A 269 -17.35 -8.44 0.06
CA ASP A 269 -16.40 -9.43 0.56
C ASP A 269 -15.23 -9.69 -0.41
N TRP A 270 -15.46 -9.48 -1.72
CA TRP A 270 -14.44 -9.53 -2.76
C TRP A 270 -13.49 -8.32 -2.79
N VAL A 271 -13.65 -7.35 -1.88
CA VAL A 271 -12.70 -6.27 -1.64
C VAL A 271 -11.81 -6.64 -0.45
N GLY A 272 -10.53 -6.86 -0.69
CA GLY A 272 -9.53 -7.01 0.36
C GLY A 272 -9.28 -5.70 1.11
N GLY A 273 -8.98 -5.75 2.42
CA GLY A 273 -8.79 -4.54 3.24
C GLY A 273 -7.72 -3.59 2.68
N ARG A 274 -6.55 -4.10 2.31
CA ARG A 274 -5.44 -3.31 1.76
C ARG A 274 -5.65 -2.82 0.32
N TYR A 275 -6.76 -3.22 -0.32
CA TYR A 275 -7.20 -2.83 -1.65
C TYR A 275 -8.52 -2.04 -1.62
N SER A 276 -8.90 -1.42 -0.49
CA SER A 276 -10.28 -0.98 -0.28
C SER A 276 -10.49 0.53 -0.26
N TYR A 277 -9.45 1.36 -0.25
CA TYR A 277 -9.66 2.79 -0.04
C TYR A 277 -10.32 3.52 -1.23
N ASP A 278 -10.41 2.89 -2.38
CA ASP A 278 -11.19 3.27 -3.56
C ASP A 278 -12.68 2.83 -3.51
N SER A 279 -13.07 2.09 -2.44
CA SER A 279 -14.45 1.73 -2.10
C SER A 279 -15.11 2.73 -1.13
N ALA A 280 -16.19 2.32 -0.45
CA ALA A 280 -16.80 3.07 0.65
C ALA A 280 -15.79 3.43 1.75
N ILE A 281 -14.71 2.67 1.95
CA ILE A 281 -13.62 2.97 2.89
C ILE A 281 -12.99 4.34 2.61
N GLY A 282 -13.04 4.82 1.38
CA GLY A 282 -12.57 6.15 1.00
C GLY A 282 -13.54 7.30 1.25
N LEU A 283 -14.65 7.10 1.96
CA LEU A 283 -15.65 8.16 2.19
C LEU A 283 -15.06 9.41 2.83
N SER A 284 -14.21 9.26 3.84
CA SER A 284 -13.56 10.39 4.51
C SER A 284 -12.65 11.16 3.54
N LEU A 285 -11.95 10.45 2.65
CA LEU A 285 -11.18 11.08 1.57
C LEU A 285 -12.08 11.82 0.58
N MET A 286 -13.19 11.20 0.13
CA MET A 286 -14.14 11.85 -0.78
C MET A 286 -14.72 13.13 -0.16
N VAL A 287 -15.03 13.14 1.13
CA VAL A 287 -15.42 14.36 1.85
C VAL A 287 -14.32 15.41 1.79
N ALA A 288 -13.07 15.03 1.99
CA ALA A 288 -11.95 15.97 2.01
C ALA A 288 -11.64 16.59 0.64
N ILE A 289 -11.57 15.80 -0.44
CA ILE A 289 -11.15 16.25 -1.76
C ILE A 289 -12.31 16.60 -2.72
N GLY A 290 -13.51 16.17 -2.41
CA GLY A 290 -14.71 16.28 -3.23
C GLY A 290 -14.92 15.10 -4.19
N PRO A 291 -16.19 14.85 -4.61
CA PRO A 291 -16.55 13.71 -5.46
C PRO A 291 -15.85 13.68 -6.81
N ASP A 292 -15.67 14.83 -7.46
CA ASP A 292 -15.07 14.90 -8.80
C ASP A 292 -13.60 14.45 -8.76
N ARG A 293 -12.83 14.89 -7.76
CA ARG A 293 -11.43 14.50 -7.60
C ARG A 293 -11.27 13.06 -7.15
N PHE A 294 -12.23 12.56 -6.38
CA PHE A 294 -12.26 11.14 -6.04
C PHE A 294 -12.49 10.30 -7.31
N ARG A 295 -13.39 10.73 -8.19
CA ARG A 295 -13.61 10.09 -9.50
C ARG A 295 -12.37 10.17 -10.39
N GLU A 296 -11.72 11.33 -10.48
CA GLU A 296 -10.43 11.49 -11.19
C GLU A 296 -9.38 10.48 -10.70
N MET A 297 -9.33 10.21 -9.39
CA MET A 297 -8.46 9.20 -8.82
C MET A 297 -8.85 7.78 -9.29
N LEU A 298 -10.14 7.45 -9.28
CA LEU A 298 -10.63 6.14 -9.78
C LEU A 298 -10.32 5.95 -11.26
N ASP A 299 -10.46 6.99 -12.07
CA ASP A 299 -10.14 6.96 -13.51
C ASP A 299 -8.64 6.67 -13.71
N GLY A 300 -7.77 7.21 -12.83
CA GLY A 300 -6.34 6.92 -12.84
C GLY A 300 -6.02 5.45 -12.54
N PHE A 301 -6.71 4.85 -11.57
CA PHE A 301 -6.61 3.42 -11.31
C PHE A 301 -7.03 2.60 -12.53
N HIS A 302 -8.22 2.90 -13.07
CA HIS A 302 -8.79 2.18 -14.21
C HIS A 302 -7.88 2.21 -15.44
N LEU A 303 -7.21 3.33 -15.69
CA LEU A 303 -6.25 3.47 -16.78
C LEU A 303 -5.14 2.41 -16.69
N VAL A 304 -4.61 2.17 -15.50
CA VAL A 304 -3.56 1.17 -15.29
C VAL A 304 -4.12 -0.24 -15.28
N ASP A 305 -5.36 -0.44 -14.81
CA ASP A 305 -6.05 -1.74 -14.93
C ASP A 305 -6.18 -2.18 -16.38
N GLU A 306 -6.64 -1.28 -17.26
CA GLU A 306 -6.75 -1.56 -18.68
C GLU A 306 -5.40 -1.78 -19.35
N HIS A 307 -4.38 -1.00 -18.97
CA HIS A 307 -3.02 -1.24 -19.43
C HIS A 307 -2.52 -2.62 -19.01
N PHE A 308 -2.69 -3.00 -17.75
CA PHE A 308 -2.27 -4.32 -17.25
C PHE A 308 -2.98 -5.46 -17.96
N ARG A 309 -4.28 -5.28 -18.24
CA ARG A 309 -5.13 -6.27 -18.91
C ARG A 309 -4.79 -6.45 -20.40
N THR A 310 -4.46 -5.36 -21.11
CA THR A 310 -4.44 -5.35 -22.57
C THR A 310 -3.06 -5.13 -23.20
N ALA A 311 -2.09 -4.54 -22.50
CA ALA A 311 -0.78 -4.27 -23.05
C ALA A 311 -0.01 -5.57 -23.34
N PRO A 312 0.76 -5.62 -24.46
CA PRO A 312 1.67 -6.73 -24.71
C PRO A 312 2.70 -6.87 -23.58
N ALA A 313 3.20 -8.08 -23.35
CA ALA A 313 4.10 -8.37 -22.23
C ALA A 313 5.38 -7.50 -22.22
N GLU A 314 5.85 -7.08 -23.38
CA GLU A 314 7.02 -6.21 -23.55
C GLU A 314 6.76 -4.77 -23.08
N GLU A 315 5.51 -4.33 -23.15
CA GLU A 315 5.08 -2.96 -22.86
C GLU A 315 4.32 -2.85 -21.54
N ASN A 316 4.06 -3.97 -20.86
CA ASN A 316 3.24 -4.04 -19.66
C ASN A 316 4.04 -3.64 -18.41
N ALA A 317 3.85 -2.41 -17.95
CA ALA A 317 4.62 -1.83 -16.86
C ALA A 317 4.43 -2.57 -15.52
N PRO A 318 3.22 -2.92 -15.05
CA PRO A 318 3.04 -3.73 -13.85
C PRO A 318 3.70 -5.10 -13.95
N LEU A 319 3.60 -5.77 -15.12
CA LEU A 319 4.25 -7.06 -15.35
C LEU A 319 5.77 -6.91 -15.21
N LEU A 320 6.37 -5.90 -15.84
CA LEU A 320 7.80 -5.63 -15.74
C LEU A 320 8.25 -5.46 -14.29
N LEU A 321 7.56 -4.63 -13.51
CA LEU A 321 7.93 -4.40 -12.10
C LEU A 321 7.82 -5.67 -11.25
N GLY A 322 6.79 -6.47 -11.48
CA GLY A 322 6.65 -7.79 -10.82
C GLY A 322 7.81 -8.73 -11.18
N LEU A 323 8.17 -8.80 -12.47
CA LEU A 323 9.28 -9.61 -12.97
C LEU A 323 10.63 -9.17 -12.40
N LEU A 324 10.88 -7.85 -12.31
CA LEU A 324 12.09 -7.31 -11.67
C LEU A 324 12.14 -7.68 -10.18
N GLY A 325 11.00 -7.64 -9.47
CA GLY A 325 10.94 -8.08 -8.08
C GLY A 325 11.29 -9.55 -7.91
N VAL A 326 10.78 -10.43 -8.77
CA VAL A 326 11.14 -11.86 -8.81
C VAL A 326 12.63 -12.05 -9.14
N TRP A 327 13.15 -11.30 -10.12
CA TRP A 327 14.56 -11.36 -10.52
C TRP A 327 15.50 -11.08 -9.35
N TYR A 328 15.26 -9.98 -8.63
CA TYR A 328 16.13 -9.62 -7.51
C TYR A 328 15.91 -10.48 -6.27
N GLY A 329 14.68 -10.78 -5.93
CA GLY A 329 14.36 -11.61 -4.76
C GLY A 329 14.88 -13.03 -4.88
N ASN A 330 14.70 -13.66 -6.05
CA ASN A 330 14.96 -15.09 -6.23
C ASN A 330 16.31 -15.42 -6.86
N PHE A 331 16.91 -14.51 -7.62
CA PHE A 331 18.17 -14.78 -8.32
C PHE A 331 19.33 -13.91 -7.86
N PHE A 332 19.08 -12.89 -7.03
CA PHE A 332 20.10 -12.08 -6.37
C PHE A 332 20.02 -12.08 -4.84
N ASP A 333 19.08 -12.82 -4.27
CA ASP A 333 18.84 -12.90 -2.82
C ASP A 333 18.59 -11.52 -2.17
N ALA A 334 17.94 -10.61 -2.90
CA ALA A 334 17.55 -9.31 -2.37
C ALA A 334 16.29 -9.45 -1.50
N GLN A 335 16.46 -9.37 -0.18
CA GLN A 335 15.38 -9.56 0.80
C GLN A 335 14.56 -8.29 1.08
N ALA A 336 15.00 -7.15 0.58
CA ALA A 336 14.36 -5.86 0.81
C ALA A 336 14.22 -5.10 -0.51
N HIS A 337 13.16 -4.28 -0.58
CA HIS A 337 12.89 -3.36 -1.67
C HIS A 337 12.62 -1.97 -1.11
N ALA A 338 13.36 -0.96 -1.53
CA ALA A 338 13.18 0.40 -1.07
C ALA A 338 12.24 1.17 -2.00
N VAL A 339 11.32 1.96 -1.44
CA VAL A 339 10.49 2.92 -2.17
C VAL A 339 10.81 4.32 -1.67
N LEU A 340 11.38 5.14 -2.54
CA LEU A 340 12.03 6.40 -2.21
C LEU A 340 11.37 7.55 -2.99
N PRO A 341 10.20 8.06 -2.53
CA PRO A 341 9.51 9.14 -3.20
C PRO A 341 10.18 10.49 -2.91
N TYR A 342 10.45 11.27 -3.95
CA TYR A 342 10.95 12.65 -3.85
C TYR A 342 9.79 13.64 -3.89
N SER A 343 8.89 13.48 -2.91
CA SER A 343 7.76 14.37 -2.65
C SER A 343 7.35 14.25 -1.18
N HIS A 344 7.21 15.38 -0.51
CA HIS A 344 6.75 15.43 0.89
C HIS A 344 5.34 14.84 1.03
N TYR A 345 4.46 15.07 0.06
CA TYR A 345 3.10 14.53 0.05
C TYR A 345 3.04 13.00 0.05
N LEU A 346 4.10 12.31 -0.42
CA LEU A 346 4.19 10.85 -0.40
C LEU A 346 4.77 10.29 0.91
N SER A 347 4.75 11.06 2.02
CA SER A 347 5.34 10.66 3.30
C SER A 347 4.74 9.37 3.89
N LYS A 348 3.47 9.08 3.63
CA LYS A 348 2.79 7.86 4.07
C LYS A 348 2.71 6.77 2.97
N PHE A 349 3.21 7.04 1.76
CA PHE A 349 3.06 6.13 0.63
C PHE A 349 3.75 4.78 0.87
N THR A 350 4.99 4.80 1.35
CA THR A 350 5.73 3.57 1.64
C THR A 350 5.07 2.74 2.75
N ALA A 351 4.51 3.38 3.79
CA ALA A 351 3.79 2.69 4.86
C ALA A 351 2.53 1.97 4.34
N TYR A 352 1.82 2.59 3.38
CA TYR A 352 0.71 1.92 2.69
C TYR A 352 1.20 0.72 1.88
N LEU A 353 2.30 0.87 1.13
CA LEU A 353 2.87 -0.22 0.33
C LEU A 353 3.42 -1.36 1.18
N GLN A 354 3.82 -1.12 2.43
CA GLN A 354 4.19 -2.18 3.37
C GLN A 354 3.03 -3.15 3.57
N GLN A 355 1.83 -2.64 3.84
CA GLN A 355 0.66 -3.52 3.95
C GLN A 355 0.32 -4.15 2.60
N LEU A 356 0.29 -3.35 1.54
CA LEU A 356 -0.08 -3.83 0.20
C LEU A 356 0.79 -5.02 -0.25
N ASP A 357 2.11 -4.93 -0.10
CA ASP A 357 3.04 -5.96 -0.59
C ASP A 357 3.29 -7.05 0.46
N MET A 358 3.66 -6.68 1.70
CA MET A 358 4.11 -7.64 2.71
C MET A 358 2.97 -8.51 3.24
N GLU A 359 1.76 -7.97 3.40
CA GLU A 359 0.58 -8.77 3.80
C GLU A 359 0.08 -9.64 2.65
N SER A 360 0.21 -9.18 1.40
CA SER A 360 -0.16 -9.97 0.23
C SER A 360 0.82 -11.11 -0.03
N ASN A 361 2.10 -10.81 -0.12
CA ASN A 361 3.11 -11.74 -0.62
C ASN A 361 4.03 -12.32 0.46
N GLY A 362 3.90 -11.91 1.71
CA GLY A 362 4.61 -12.50 2.84
C GLY A 362 4.04 -13.88 3.20
N LYS A 363 4.15 -14.84 2.30
CA LYS A 363 3.57 -16.18 2.41
C LYS A 363 4.66 -17.27 2.34
N SER A 364 4.46 -18.35 3.10
CA SER A 364 5.37 -19.50 3.15
C SER A 364 4.74 -20.80 2.61
N VAL A 365 3.53 -20.70 2.07
CA VAL A 365 2.74 -21.82 1.56
C VAL A 365 2.17 -21.44 0.20
N ASP A 366 2.24 -22.35 -0.77
CA ASP A 366 1.64 -22.19 -2.08
C ASP A 366 0.11 -22.43 -2.06
N ARG A 367 -0.58 -22.17 -3.18
CA ARG A 367 -2.03 -22.37 -3.32
C ARG A 367 -2.48 -23.81 -3.17
N ASP A 368 -1.55 -24.76 -3.34
CA ASP A 368 -1.81 -26.19 -3.19
C ASP A 368 -1.56 -26.68 -1.74
N GLY A 369 -1.18 -25.77 -0.82
CA GLY A 369 -0.92 -26.05 0.59
C GLY A 369 0.48 -26.59 0.87
N ASN A 370 1.42 -26.50 -0.07
CA ASN A 370 2.79 -26.96 0.11
C ASN A 370 3.68 -25.84 0.62
N PRO A 371 4.64 -26.12 1.53
CA PRO A 371 5.68 -25.15 1.88
C PRO A 371 6.50 -24.75 0.65
N VAL A 372 6.72 -23.44 0.48
CA VAL A 372 7.60 -22.90 -0.57
C VAL A 372 9.05 -22.93 -0.10
N ASP A 373 9.98 -23.21 -1.02
CA ASP A 373 11.43 -23.22 -0.81
C ASP A 373 12.16 -22.17 -1.68
N TRP A 374 11.44 -21.10 -2.03
CA TRP A 374 11.92 -19.89 -2.69
C TRP A 374 11.51 -18.65 -1.89
N GLN A 375 12.19 -17.52 -2.12
CA GLN A 375 11.83 -16.24 -1.52
C GLN A 375 10.49 -15.75 -2.07
N THR A 376 9.66 -15.18 -1.20
CA THR A 376 8.39 -14.51 -1.54
C THR A 376 8.49 -13.01 -1.23
N GLY A 377 7.44 -12.37 -0.74
CA GLY A 377 7.37 -10.92 -0.52
C GLY A 377 8.60 -10.30 0.16
N PRO A 378 9.19 -9.24 -0.42
CA PRO A 378 10.32 -8.54 0.16
C PRO A 378 9.92 -7.71 1.38
N VAL A 379 10.89 -7.31 2.20
CA VAL A 379 10.68 -6.24 3.18
C VAL A 379 10.61 -4.91 2.42
N VAL A 380 9.44 -4.30 2.37
CA VAL A 380 9.23 -2.98 1.76
C VAL A 380 9.49 -1.88 2.79
N TRP A 381 10.32 -0.90 2.42
CA TRP A 381 10.69 0.20 3.30
C TRP A 381 11.12 1.44 2.53
N GLY A 382 11.25 2.56 3.21
CA GLY A 382 11.72 3.82 2.62
C GLY A 382 11.01 5.01 3.22
N THR A 383 11.51 6.18 2.92
CA THR A 383 10.95 7.48 3.31
C THR A 383 11.21 8.51 2.21
N PRO A 384 10.54 9.67 2.24
CA PRO A 384 10.80 10.69 1.23
C PRO A 384 12.25 11.15 1.16
N GLY A 385 12.77 11.30 -0.06
CA GLY A 385 13.94 12.16 -0.31
C GLY A 385 13.56 13.65 -0.12
N THR A 386 14.48 14.49 0.32
CA THR A 386 15.90 14.24 0.61
C THR A 386 16.16 13.67 2.01
N ASN A 387 15.17 13.60 2.89
CA ASN A 387 15.33 13.15 4.28
C ASN A 387 15.99 11.77 4.37
N GLY A 388 15.57 10.81 3.56
CA GLY A 388 16.16 9.47 3.51
C GLY A 388 17.67 9.47 3.25
N GLN A 389 18.17 10.43 2.43
CA GLN A 389 19.60 10.57 2.14
C GLN A 389 20.43 10.79 3.41
N HIS A 390 19.86 11.49 4.38
CA HIS A 390 20.51 11.81 5.66
C HIS A 390 20.21 10.80 6.77
N ALA A 391 19.47 9.74 6.46
CA ALA A 391 19.09 8.72 7.43
C ALA A 391 19.76 7.36 7.17
N TYR A 392 19.68 6.83 5.97
CA TYR A 392 20.09 5.44 5.69
C TYR A 392 20.73 5.22 4.31
N TYR A 393 20.96 6.24 3.49
CA TYR A 393 21.60 6.05 2.18
C TYR A 393 23.05 5.55 2.29
N GLN A 394 23.70 5.74 3.43
CA GLN A 394 24.99 5.10 3.72
C GLN A 394 24.91 3.59 3.53
N LEU A 395 23.83 2.93 4.04
CA LEU A 395 23.60 1.50 3.86
C LEU A 395 23.38 1.15 2.38
N ILE A 396 22.60 1.95 1.66
CA ILE A 396 22.29 1.64 0.26
C ILE A 396 23.54 1.80 -0.61
N HIS A 397 24.37 2.83 -0.41
CA HIS A 397 25.55 3.09 -1.21
C HIS A 397 26.75 2.17 -0.90
N GLN A 398 27.04 1.93 0.37
CA GLN A 398 28.26 1.27 0.82
C GLN A 398 28.03 0.06 1.71
N GLY A 399 26.79 -0.30 2.01
CA GLY A 399 26.46 -1.50 2.75
C GLY A 399 26.72 -2.78 1.95
N THR A 400 26.57 -3.93 2.62
CA THR A 400 26.80 -5.25 2.02
C THR A 400 25.54 -5.87 1.39
N LYS A 401 24.38 -5.22 1.53
CA LYS A 401 23.09 -5.69 1.02
C LYS A 401 22.83 -5.15 -0.38
N LEU A 402 22.29 -5.99 -1.27
CA LEU A 402 21.69 -5.52 -2.50
C LEU A 402 20.25 -5.11 -2.20
N ILE A 403 19.93 -3.84 -2.47
CA ILE A 403 18.61 -3.26 -2.20
C ILE A 403 18.13 -2.61 -3.49
N PRO A 404 17.28 -3.29 -4.28
CA PRO A 404 16.56 -2.65 -5.38
C PRO A 404 15.70 -1.52 -4.86
N ALA A 405 15.62 -0.42 -5.63
CA ALA A 405 14.89 0.76 -5.18
C ALA A 405 14.05 1.39 -6.29
N ASP A 406 12.84 1.82 -5.93
CA ASP A 406 11.99 2.65 -6.79
C ASP A 406 12.09 4.11 -6.34
N PHE A 407 12.52 4.97 -7.26
CA PHE A 407 12.56 6.42 -7.09
C PHE A 407 11.34 7.03 -7.78
N ILE A 408 10.53 7.79 -7.04
CA ILE A 408 9.31 8.42 -7.56
C ILE A 408 9.47 9.92 -7.49
N GLY A 409 9.30 10.62 -8.63
CA GLY A 409 9.45 12.07 -8.72
C GLY A 409 8.42 12.70 -9.66
N PHE A 410 8.31 14.04 -9.59
CA PHE A 410 7.37 14.83 -10.38
C PHE A 410 8.11 15.99 -11.04
N ALA A 411 7.83 16.25 -12.33
CA ALA A 411 8.47 17.33 -13.07
C ALA A 411 8.04 18.71 -12.57
N ALA A 412 6.81 18.84 -12.11
CA ALA A 412 6.26 20.08 -11.60
C ALA A 412 5.76 19.95 -10.15
N PRO A 413 5.90 20.99 -9.32
CA PRO A 413 5.29 21.04 -8.00
C PRO A 413 3.75 21.10 -8.12
N VAL A 414 3.05 20.66 -7.07
CA VAL A 414 1.57 20.62 -7.06
C VAL A 414 0.93 22.01 -7.13
N HIS A 415 1.60 23.01 -6.57
CA HIS A 415 1.13 24.39 -6.54
C HIS A 415 2.07 25.33 -7.29
N ASP A 416 1.51 26.49 -7.71
CA ASP A 416 2.30 27.62 -8.11
C ASP A 416 3.04 28.15 -6.87
N LEU A 417 4.29 27.79 -6.77
CA LEU A 417 5.14 28.16 -5.65
C LEU A 417 5.70 29.58 -5.85
N LEU A 418 5.99 30.25 -4.74
CA LEU A 418 6.80 31.46 -4.78
C LEU A 418 8.15 31.18 -5.48
N PRO A 419 8.77 32.15 -6.17
CA PRO A 419 10.02 31.91 -6.94
C PRO A 419 11.12 31.19 -6.19
N GLY A 420 11.31 31.47 -4.89
CA GLY A 420 12.28 30.76 -4.04
C GLY A 420 11.95 29.28 -3.82
N LEU A 421 10.67 28.91 -3.81
CA LEU A 421 10.21 27.52 -3.66
C LEU A 421 10.31 26.74 -4.97
N ILE A 422 10.26 27.39 -6.13
CA ILE A 422 10.54 26.77 -7.43
C ILE A 422 12.00 26.29 -7.47
N ALA A 423 12.94 27.12 -7.03
CA ALA A 423 14.36 26.74 -6.95
C ALA A 423 14.59 25.55 -5.98
N GLN A 424 13.79 25.40 -4.91
CA GLN A 424 13.83 24.23 -4.03
C GLN A 424 13.33 22.97 -4.75
N HIS A 425 12.33 23.06 -5.62
CA HIS A 425 11.87 21.93 -6.41
C HIS A 425 12.96 21.45 -7.38
N ASP A 426 13.61 22.35 -8.10
CA ASP A 426 14.73 22.00 -8.98
C ASP A 426 15.90 21.37 -8.21
N LEU A 427 16.19 21.86 -7.00
CA LEU A 427 17.20 21.26 -6.11
C LEU A 427 16.79 19.86 -5.67
N LEU A 428 15.51 19.63 -5.33
CA LEU A 428 14.97 18.30 -5.00
C LEU A 428 15.14 17.34 -6.17
N MET A 429 14.77 17.76 -7.38
CA MET A 429 14.88 16.93 -8.59
C MET A 429 16.34 16.71 -9.01
N ALA A 430 17.24 17.66 -8.79
CA ALA A 430 18.67 17.44 -8.99
C ALA A 430 19.20 16.32 -8.07
N ASN A 431 18.78 16.29 -6.81
CA ASN A 431 19.11 15.19 -5.89
C ASN A 431 18.50 13.86 -6.34
N PHE A 432 17.24 13.86 -6.78
CA PHE A 432 16.56 12.68 -7.33
C PHE A 432 17.35 12.01 -8.45
N PHE A 433 17.79 12.77 -9.46
CA PHE A 433 18.58 12.24 -10.57
C PHE A 433 20.01 11.86 -10.14
N ALA A 434 20.64 12.69 -9.30
CA ALA A 434 22.00 12.42 -8.83
C ALA A 434 22.09 11.12 -8.02
N GLN A 435 21.10 10.81 -7.18
CA GLN A 435 21.13 9.60 -6.38
C GLN A 435 20.98 8.33 -7.24
N THR A 436 20.08 8.32 -8.22
CA THR A 436 19.96 7.17 -9.13
C THR A 436 21.22 6.95 -9.96
N GLN A 437 21.90 8.05 -10.38
CA GLN A 437 23.17 7.98 -11.08
C GLN A 437 24.28 7.44 -10.17
N ALA A 438 24.41 7.97 -8.95
CA ALA A 438 25.43 7.56 -8.00
C ALA A 438 25.28 6.10 -7.57
N LEU A 439 24.05 5.63 -7.35
CA LEU A 439 23.74 4.25 -7.03
C LEU A 439 24.12 3.30 -8.18
N ALA A 440 23.83 3.69 -9.42
CA ALA A 440 24.13 2.87 -10.58
C ALA A 440 25.64 2.76 -10.87
N PHE A 441 26.32 3.91 -10.90
CA PHE A 441 27.70 3.96 -11.44
C PHE A 441 28.77 4.02 -10.35
N GLY A 442 28.44 4.44 -9.13
CA GLY A 442 29.39 4.54 -8.03
C GLY A 442 30.57 5.45 -8.34
N LYS A 443 31.69 5.19 -7.68
CA LYS A 443 32.97 5.88 -7.84
C LYS A 443 34.12 4.90 -7.60
N THR A 444 34.99 4.70 -8.61
CA THR A 444 36.05 3.72 -8.53
C THR A 444 37.21 4.18 -7.64
N PRO A 445 38.07 3.27 -7.15
CA PRO A 445 39.29 3.66 -6.43
C PRO A 445 40.19 4.60 -7.23
N GLU A 446 40.28 4.43 -8.55
CA GLU A 446 41.09 5.26 -9.44
C GLU A 446 40.51 6.68 -9.53
N GLU A 447 39.18 6.81 -9.64
CA GLU A 447 38.50 8.10 -9.63
C GLU A 447 38.70 8.81 -8.28
N VAL A 448 38.67 8.07 -7.16
CA VAL A 448 38.92 8.63 -5.82
C VAL A 448 40.36 9.11 -5.68
N ARG A 449 41.36 8.35 -6.18
CA ARG A 449 42.76 8.75 -6.18
C ARG A 449 43.01 10.01 -7.02
N ALA A 450 42.34 10.11 -8.17
CA ALA A 450 42.46 11.24 -9.07
C ALA A 450 42.00 12.58 -8.43
N GLU A 451 41.16 12.50 -7.37
CA GLU A 451 40.74 13.66 -6.57
C GLU A 451 41.75 14.05 -5.49
N GLY A 452 42.90 13.37 -5.40
CA GLY A 452 43.94 13.65 -4.41
C GLY A 452 43.63 13.14 -3.00
N VAL A 453 42.72 12.14 -2.89
CA VAL A 453 42.38 11.52 -1.61
C VAL A 453 43.58 10.71 -1.09
N PRO A 454 43.96 10.84 0.19
CA PRO A 454 45.00 9.99 0.81
C PRO A 454 44.69 8.49 0.66
N GLU A 455 45.72 7.66 0.41
CA GLU A 455 45.53 6.24 0.06
C GLU A 455 44.78 5.46 1.13
N GLU A 456 45.00 5.79 2.41
CA GLU A 456 44.26 5.16 3.54
C GLU A 456 42.74 5.45 3.53
N LEU A 457 42.31 6.53 2.88
CA LEU A 457 40.91 6.91 2.75
C LEU A 457 40.27 6.42 1.45
N VAL A 458 41.05 5.97 0.47
CA VAL A 458 40.53 5.50 -0.84
C VAL A 458 39.49 4.41 -0.67
N PRO A 459 39.70 3.35 0.13
CA PRO A 459 38.67 2.31 0.32
C PRO A 459 37.36 2.84 0.92
N HIS A 460 37.45 3.84 1.81
CA HIS A 460 36.31 4.44 2.50
C HIS A 460 35.49 5.38 1.61
N LYS A 461 36.12 5.96 0.59
CA LYS A 461 35.50 6.91 -0.36
C LYS A 461 35.16 6.25 -1.71
N THR A 462 35.39 4.96 -1.86
CA THR A 462 34.99 4.18 -3.01
C THR A 462 33.53 3.80 -2.90
N PHE A 463 32.77 3.97 -3.96
CA PHE A 463 31.37 3.57 -4.08
C PHE A 463 31.26 2.48 -5.13
N ARG A 464 30.76 1.32 -4.74
CA ARG A 464 30.73 0.14 -5.63
C ARG A 464 29.83 0.32 -6.85
N GLY A 465 28.76 1.13 -6.73
CA GLY A 465 27.73 1.22 -7.75
C GLY A 465 26.92 -0.08 -7.86
N ASN A 466 26.32 -0.30 -9.01
CA ASN A 466 25.51 -1.51 -9.32
C ASN A 466 24.33 -1.74 -8.39
N HIS A 467 23.79 -0.68 -7.78
CA HIS A 467 22.54 -0.73 -7.04
C HIS A 467 21.40 -0.46 -8.02
N PRO A 468 20.51 -1.45 -8.25
CA PRO A 468 19.46 -1.34 -9.26
C PRO A 468 18.37 -0.38 -8.83
N THR A 469 17.93 0.46 -9.77
CA THR A 469 16.85 1.43 -9.51
C THR A 469 15.85 1.47 -10.67
N THR A 470 14.56 1.51 -10.32
CA THR A 470 13.51 2.01 -11.21
C THR A 470 13.30 3.49 -10.92
N THR A 471 13.22 4.32 -11.95
CA THR A 471 12.83 5.72 -11.80
C THR A 471 11.43 5.91 -12.39
N ILE A 472 10.48 6.34 -11.56
CA ILE A 472 9.11 6.65 -11.96
C ILE A 472 8.95 8.16 -11.94
N LEU A 473 8.72 8.76 -13.09
CA LEU A 473 8.55 10.20 -13.26
C LEU A 473 7.16 10.48 -13.83
N ALA A 474 6.42 11.39 -13.22
CA ALA A 474 5.20 11.95 -13.75
C ALA A 474 5.30 13.46 -13.89
N ASP A 475 4.42 14.08 -14.68
CA ASP A 475 4.41 15.53 -14.84
C ASP A 475 4.11 16.22 -13.51
N LYS A 476 3.01 15.84 -12.86
CA LYS A 476 2.53 16.45 -11.61
C LYS A 476 1.77 15.43 -10.77
N LEU A 477 1.84 15.56 -9.44
CA LEU A 477 1.05 14.74 -8.53
C LEU A 477 -0.40 15.23 -8.53
N THR A 478 -1.28 14.46 -9.18
CA THR A 478 -2.73 14.69 -9.27
C THR A 478 -3.50 13.52 -8.64
N PRO A 479 -4.82 13.63 -8.43
CA PRO A 479 -5.63 12.48 -8.03
C PRO A 479 -5.50 11.30 -9.00
N SER A 480 -5.53 11.54 -10.32
CA SER A 480 -5.33 10.51 -11.33
C SER A 480 -3.96 9.84 -11.22
N VAL A 481 -2.89 10.63 -11.06
CA VAL A 481 -1.52 10.08 -10.90
C VAL A 481 -1.38 9.24 -9.63
N LEU A 482 -2.06 9.61 -8.52
CA LEU A 482 -2.10 8.74 -7.34
C LEU A 482 -2.78 7.42 -7.66
N GLY A 483 -3.94 7.43 -8.31
CA GLY A 483 -4.62 6.20 -8.75
C GLY A 483 -3.73 5.31 -9.61
N GLN A 484 -3.03 5.91 -10.58
CA GLN A 484 -2.10 5.21 -11.45
C GLN A 484 -0.94 4.57 -10.68
N LEU A 485 -0.33 5.30 -9.73
CA LEU A 485 0.76 4.77 -8.89
C LEU A 485 0.29 3.57 -8.06
N ILE A 486 -0.87 3.66 -7.44
CA ILE A 486 -1.37 2.58 -6.60
C ILE A 486 -1.69 1.34 -7.44
N ALA A 487 -2.44 1.47 -8.54
CA ALA A 487 -2.76 0.35 -9.42
C ALA A 487 -1.49 -0.32 -10.00
N LEU A 488 -0.45 0.47 -10.30
CA LEU A 488 0.84 -0.04 -10.73
C LEU A 488 1.44 -1.01 -9.68
N TYR A 489 1.40 -0.63 -8.39
CA TYR A 489 1.91 -1.49 -7.31
C TYR A 489 0.96 -2.64 -6.96
N GLU A 490 -0.36 -2.45 -7.02
CA GLU A 490 -1.34 -3.54 -6.84
C GLU A 490 -1.10 -4.67 -7.85
N HIS A 491 -0.94 -4.32 -9.12
CA HIS A 491 -0.69 -5.31 -10.18
C HIS A 491 0.74 -5.87 -10.15
N LYS A 492 1.76 -5.08 -9.73
CA LYS A 492 3.10 -5.62 -9.44
C LYS A 492 3.02 -6.75 -8.40
N VAL A 493 2.32 -6.53 -7.30
CA VAL A 493 2.14 -7.50 -6.20
C VAL A 493 1.39 -8.72 -6.71
N PHE A 494 0.32 -8.53 -7.49
CA PHE A 494 -0.41 -9.62 -8.15
C PHE A 494 0.51 -10.49 -9.02
N VAL A 495 1.32 -9.88 -9.89
CA VAL A 495 2.24 -10.61 -10.78
C VAL A 495 3.21 -11.47 -9.99
N GLN A 496 3.80 -10.92 -8.94
CA GLN A 496 4.72 -11.66 -8.08
C GLN A 496 4.03 -12.86 -7.41
N GLY A 497 2.85 -12.63 -6.81
CA GLY A 497 2.08 -13.70 -6.18
C GLY A 497 1.65 -14.79 -7.15
N ALA A 498 1.29 -14.44 -8.37
CA ALA A 498 0.95 -15.39 -9.44
C ALA A 498 2.16 -16.25 -9.83
N ILE A 499 3.35 -15.64 -10.01
CA ILE A 499 4.59 -16.38 -10.33
C ILE A 499 4.96 -17.32 -9.19
N TRP A 500 4.91 -16.86 -7.95
CA TRP A 500 5.23 -17.66 -6.75
C TRP A 500 4.16 -18.70 -6.39
N ASN A 501 3.02 -18.69 -7.09
CA ASN A 501 1.85 -19.56 -6.86
C ASN A 501 1.34 -19.46 -5.41
N ILE A 502 1.34 -18.26 -4.83
CA ILE A 502 0.83 -18.00 -3.48
C ILE A 502 -0.52 -17.30 -3.49
N ASP A 503 -1.30 -17.42 -2.41
CA ASP A 503 -2.56 -16.69 -2.27
C ASP A 503 -2.30 -15.29 -1.70
N SER A 504 -2.26 -14.28 -2.59
CA SER A 504 -1.91 -12.90 -2.25
C SER A 504 -3.07 -12.12 -1.60
N PHE A 505 -4.27 -12.68 -1.52
CA PHE A 505 -5.48 -11.92 -1.15
C PHE A 505 -6.11 -12.34 0.18
N ASP A 506 -5.52 -13.32 0.88
CA ASP A 506 -5.81 -13.67 2.26
C ASP A 506 -4.78 -13.05 3.25
N GLN A 507 -4.97 -13.26 4.56
CA GLN A 507 -4.09 -12.76 5.61
C GLN A 507 -4.13 -13.61 6.89
N TRP A 508 -4.05 -14.93 6.80
CA TRP A 508 -4.10 -15.85 7.94
C TRP A 508 -3.04 -15.59 9.00
N GLY A 509 -1.88 -15.04 8.63
CA GLY A 509 -0.76 -14.75 9.52
C GLY A 509 -1.07 -13.76 10.65
N VAL A 510 -2.13 -12.95 10.54
CA VAL A 510 -2.50 -11.96 11.58
C VAL A 510 -3.53 -12.50 12.58
N GLU A 511 -4.04 -13.73 12.43
CA GLU A 511 -5.13 -14.24 13.27
C GLU A 511 -4.65 -14.77 14.62
N LEU A 512 -3.49 -15.45 14.66
CA LEU A 512 -2.98 -16.06 15.90
C LEU A 512 -2.78 -15.04 17.02
N GLY A 513 -2.19 -13.89 16.73
CA GLY A 513 -1.97 -12.83 17.72
C GLY A 513 -3.26 -12.33 18.35
N LYS A 514 -4.33 -12.18 17.58
CA LYS A 514 -5.66 -11.78 18.09
C LYS A 514 -6.27 -12.82 19.02
N VAL A 515 -6.11 -14.11 18.71
CA VAL A 515 -6.58 -15.20 19.57
C VAL A 515 -5.84 -15.20 20.91
N LEU A 516 -4.52 -15.03 20.90
CA LEU A 516 -3.70 -14.98 22.10
C LEU A 516 -4.00 -13.72 22.94
N ALA A 517 -4.17 -12.55 22.31
CA ALA A 517 -4.51 -11.32 23.00
C ALA A 517 -5.80 -11.45 23.84
N LYS A 518 -6.85 -12.06 23.27
CA LYS A 518 -8.12 -12.33 23.99
C LYS A 518 -7.95 -13.24 25.21
N LYS A 519 -6.95 -14.13 25.23
CA LYS A 519 -6.64 -14.99 26.38
C LYS A 519 -5.85 -14.23 27.45
N ILE A 520 -5.00 -13.29 27.04
CA ILE A 520 -4.12 -12.53 27.94
C ILE A 520 -4.85 -11.36 28.59
N GLU A 521 -5.77 -10.70 27.90
CA GLU A 521 -6.49 -9.52 28.37
C GLU A 521 -7.13 -9.69 29.77
N PRO A 522 -7.88 -10.78 30.09
CA PRO A 522 -8.44 -11.00 31.42
C PRO A 522 -7.39 -11.12 32.53
N LEU A 523 -6.20 -11.62 32.20
CA LEU A 523 -5.08 -11.71 33.16
C LEU A 523 -4.54 -10.33 33.55
N LEU A 524 -4.64 -9.35 32.66
CA LEU A 524 -4.18 -7.97 32.89
C LEU A 524 -5.18 -7.16 33.73
N THR A 525 -6.50 -7.38 33.55
CA THR A 525 -7.57 -6.66 34.22
C THR A 525 -7.85 -7.17 35.63
N GLY A 526 -7.47 -8.41 35.92
CA GLY A 526 -7.72 -9.04 37.20
C GLY A 526 -9.13 -9.61 37.35
N ASP A 527 -9.90 -9.68 36.27
CA ASP A 527 -11.22 -10.30 36.21
C ASP A 527 -11.12 -11.83 36.32
N GLY A 528 -11.06 -12.29 37.49
CA GLY A 528 -10.95 -13.60 38.06
C GLY A 528 -11.03 -14.85 37.22
N GLY A 529 -10.07 -15.72 37.36
CA GLY A 529 -10.11 -17.14 36.99
C GLY A 529 -9.48 -17.54 35.69
N ALA A 530 -8.84 -16.65 34.95
CA ALA A 530 -8.01 -17.06 33.80
C ALA A 530 -6.74 -17.77 34.33
N ASP A 531 -6.54 -19.00 33.88
CA ASP A 531 -5.40 -19.81 34.28
C ASP A 531 -4.15 -19.36 33.51
N ALA A 532 -3.19 -18.76 34.21
CA ALA A 532 -1.87 -18.40 33.66
C ALA A 532 -1.05 -19.63 33.25
N GLY A 533 -1.50 -20.84 33.62
CA GLY A 533 -0.82 -22.12 33.32
C GLY A 533 -0.75 -22.50 31.84
N GLU A 534 -1.50 -21.81 30.96
CA GLU A 534 -1.42 -21.99 29.50
C GLU A 534 -0.36 -21.08 28.83
N LEU A 535 0.25 -20.12 29.57
CA LEU A 535 1.26 -19.22 29.03
C LEU A 535 2.66 -19.83 29.15
N ASP A 536 3.52 -19.51 28.19
CA ASP A 536 4.94 -19.76 28.36
C ASP A 536 5.51 -18.90 29.52
N SER A 537 6.64 -19.33 30.09
CA SER A 537 7.22 -18.71 31.28
C SER A 537 7.62 -17.24 31.07
N SER A 538 7.98 -16.83 29.86
CA SER A 538 8.32 -15.44 29.55
C SER A 538 7.08 -14.56 29.54
N THR A 539 6.03 -14.99 28.85
CA THR A 539 4.76 -14.25 28.79
C THR A 539 4.14 -14.12 30.18
N ALA A 540 4.12 -15.21 30.97
CA ALA A 540 3.63 -15.19 32.34
C ALA A 540 4.39 -14.17 33.22
N ALA A 541 5.73 -14.21 33.19
CA ALA A 541 6.56 -13.27 33.94
C ALA A 541 6.35 -11.81 33.52
N LEU A 542 6.15 -11.55 32.23
CA LEU A 542 5.86 -10.19 31.72
C LEU A 542 4.48 -9.69 32.16
N VAL A 543 3.47 -10.55 32.18
CA VAL A 543 2.13 -10.23 32.71
C VAL A 543 2.20 -9.87 34.19
N ASP A 544 2.94 -10.64 34.99
CA ASP A 544 3.13 -10.37 36.42
C ASP A 544 3.90 -9.07 36.66
N ALA A 545 4.97 -8.82 35.91
CA ALA A 545 5.72 -7.57 35.95
C ALA A 545 4.84 -6.37 35.59
N TYR A 546 4.04 -6.47 34.54
CA TYR A 546 3.11 -5.42 34.13
C TYR A 546 2.09 -5.10 35.23
N ARG A 547 1.48 -6.12 35.83
CA ARG A 547 0.53 -5.94 36.93
C ARG A 547 1.18 -5.26 38.15
N THR A 548 2.38 -5.71 38.51
CA THR A 548 3.16 -5.14 39.61
C THR A 548 3.46 -3.65 39.36
N LEU A 549 3.92 -3.30 38.16
CA LEU A 549 4.23 -1.92 37.77
C LEU A 549 2.98 -1.01 37.74
N ARG A 550 1.80 -1.56 37.51
CA ARG A 550 0.52 -0.83 37.60
C ARG A 550 -0.10 -0.81 39.00
N GLY A 551 0.52 -1.44 40.01
CA GLY A 551 -0.01 -1.53 41.34
C GLY A 551 -1.26 -2.42 41.47
N ARG A 552 -1.31 -3.47 40.67
CA ARG A 552 -2.42 -4.45 40.61
C ARG A 552 -1.96 -5.83 41.06
#